data_86e54e93f0d9f199b26df6adb5544f2a
#
_entry.id   86e54e93f0d9f199b26df6adb5544f2a
#
_cell.length_a   1.000
_cell.length_b   1.000
_cell.length_c   1.000
_cell.angle_alpha   90.00
_cell.angle_beta   90.00
_cell.angle_gamma   90.00
#
_symmetry.space_group_name_H-M   'P 1'
#
loop_
_entity.id
_entity.type
_entity.pdbx_description
1 polymer ?
#
loop_
_entity_poly.entity_id
_entity_poly.type
_entity_poly.pdbx_seq_one_letter_code
_entity_poly.pdbx_strand_id
1 'polypeptide(L)'
;MMKKKILLAVVFLLSALAAFGEELTYARPKTNGLDIELSQVHLIAEAFDEERIAYRFELAEGKKLSCIETQKTLRIRQMTPSQGTLYVFIPKKMLLENCSIRISRADIRLEGIQAVHILAMLNMGSVTTTECVFKNAVINLARGSLSCDKTEIVRSCAFTVTNATATITFPSEEAEYHIDYVQNGGALTIAGNELTKSPGEYGSAKAKRRIIFSGGAAKTSISFTKKDTKTTASKQNSGN
;
A
#
# COMPACT_ATOMS: atom_id res chain seq x y z
N MET A 1 -32.48 6.95 -29.31
CA MET A 1 -31.81 5.71 -28.86
C MET A 1 -30.77 5.86 -27.75
N MET A 2 -30.21 7.05 -27.48
CA MET A 2 -29.21 7.29 -26.40
C MET A 2 -29.74 7.24 -24.98
N LYS A 3 -30.97 7.66 -24.71
CA LYS A 3 -31.54 7.70 -23.34
C LYS A 3 -31.74 6.32 -22.67
N LYS A 4 -31.96 5.25 -23.45
CA LYS A 4 -32.12 3.89 -22.90
C LYS A 4 -30.79 3.24 -22.45
N LYS A 5 -29.65 3.62 -23.05
CA LYS A 5 -28.33 3.08 -22.67
C LYS A 5 -27.80 3.68 -21.36
N ILE A 6 -28.13 4.93 -21.07
CA ILE A 6 -27.75 5.60 -19.81
C ILE A 6 -28.54 5.02 -18.64
N LEU A 7 -29.82 4.71 -18.85
CA LEU A 7 -30.64 4.09 -17.80
C LEU A 7 -30.17 2.69 -17.43
N LEU A 8 -29.69 1.91 -18.41
CA LEU A 8 -29.16 0.55 -18.17
C LEU A 8 -27.83 0.60 -17.38
N ALA A 9 -26.96 1.57 -17.66
CA ALA A 9 -25.69 1.74 -16.95
C ALA A 9 -25.92 2.16 -15.48
N VAL A 10 -26.88 3.04 -15.21
CA VAL A 10 -27.24 3.47 -13.85
C VAL A 10 -27.88 2.32 -13.06
N VAL A 11 -28.70 1.50 -13.70
CA VAL A 11 -29.31 0.32 -13.06
C VAL A 11 -28.24 -0.75 -12.76
N PHE A 12 -27.23 -0.94 -13.63
CA PHE A 12 -26.11 -1.84 -13.35
C PHE A 12 -25.20 -1.33 -12.23
N LEU A 13 -24.98 -0.01 -12.13
CA LEU A 13 -24.23 0.57 -10.99
C LEU A 13 -24.99 0.43 -9.67
N LEU A 14 -26.31 0.64 -9.69
CA LEU A 14 -27.16 0.46 -8.51
C LEU A 14 -27.35 -1.00 -8.11
N SER A 15 -27.36 -1.94 -9.07
CA SER A 15 -27.42 -3.37 -8.75
C SER A 15 -26.08 -3.93 -8.24
N ALA A 16 -24.95 -3.36 -8.62
CA ALA A 16 -23.65 -3.68 -8.04
C ALA A 16 -23.51 -3.21 -6.58
N LEU A 17 -24.14 -2.09 -6.21
CA LEU A 17 -24.25 -1.64 -4.83
C LEU A 17 -25.23 -2.46 -3.97
N ALA A 18 -26.25 -3.09 -4.59
CA ALA A 18 -27.24 -3.89 -3.87
C ALA A 18 -26.82 -5.35 -3.62
N ALA A 19 -25.72 -5.82 -4.22
CA ALA A 19 -25.21 -7.19 -4.04
C ALA A 19 -24.32 -7.37 -2.79
N PHE A 20 -24.02 -6.28 -2.04
CA PHE A 20 -23.20 -6.31 -0.83
C PHE A 20 -24.03 -5.97 0.39
N GLY A 21 -24.82 -6.95 0.85
CA GLY A 21 -25.74 -6.84 1.99
C GLY A 21 -25.08 -6.88 3.38
N GLU A 22 -23.80 -6.59 3.51
CA GLU A 22 -23.18 -6.41 4.83
C GLU A 22 -23.02 -4.92 5.16
N GLU A 23 -23.64 -4.51 6.25
CA GLU A 23 -23.65 -3.13 6.74
C GLU A 23 -22.24 -2.69 7.12
N LEU A 24 -21.81 -1.52 6.59
CA LEU A 24 -20.55 -0.90 6.98
C LEU A 24 -20.60 -0.47 8.44
N THR A 25 -19.59 -0.84 9.19
CA THR A 25 -19.37 -0.33 10.54
C THR A 25 -18.46 0.87 10.50
N TYR A 26 -18.87 1.98 11.09
CA TYR A 26 -18.09 3.21 11.10
C TYR A 26 -17.31 3.38 12.41
N ALA A 27 -16.03 3.69 12.28
CA ALA A 27 -15.20 4.06 13.42
C ALA A 27 -15.62 5.45 14.00
N ARG A 28 -15.16 5.76 15.21
CA ARG A 28 -15.42 7.05 15.85
C ARG A 28 -14.88 8.22 15.02
N PRO A 29 -15.50 9.41 15.08
CA PRO A 29 -15.13 10.55 14.22
C PRO A 29 -13.68 11.03 14.32
N LYS A 30 -12.99 10.76 15.42
CA LYS A 30 -11.60 11.22 15.66
C LYS A 30 -10.56 10.11 15.45
N THR A 31 -10.97 8.95 14.95
CA THR A 31 -10.07 7.83 14.67
C THR A 31 -9.22 8.16 13.45
N ASN A 32 -7.90 8.20 13.64
CA ASN A 32 -6.90 8.43 12.59
C ASN A 32 -5.70 7.47 12.67
N GLY A 33 -5.85 6.38 13.42
CA GLY A 33 -4.88 5.30 13.52
C GLY A 33 -5.51 3.93 13.33
N LEU A 34 -4.73 2.98 12.80
CA LEU A 34 -5.11 1.59 12.59
C LEU A 34 -4.09 0.65 13.24
N ASP A 35 -4.58 -0.38 13.94
CA ASP A 35 -3.76 -1.47 14.48
C ASP A 35 -4.47 -2.79 14.16
N ILE A 36 -4.00 -3.48 13.11
CA ILE A 36 -4.62 -4.68 12.55
C ILE A 36 -3.69 -5.87 12.76
N GLU A 37 -4.21 -6.93 13.40
CA GLU A 37 -3.49 -8.17 13.66
C GLU A 37 -4.35 -9.38 13.27
N LEU A 38 -3.96 -10.04 12.15
CA LEU A 38 -4.72 -11.12 11.53
C LEU A 38 -3.81 -12.34 11.28
N SER A 39 -4.41 -13.52 11.16
CA SER A 39 -3.66 -14.75 10.84
C SER A 39 -3.88 -15.21 9.41
N GLN A 40 -5.11 -15.47 9.01
CA GLN A 40 -5.48 -16.04 7.70
C GLN A 40 -6.59 -15.23 7.02
N VAL A 41 -6.74 -13.97 7.38
CA VAL A 41 -7.73 -13.05 6.81
C VAL A 41 -7.01 -12.07 5.90
N HIS A 42 -7.45 -11.97 4.66
CA HIS A 42 -6.97 -10.99 3.71
C HIS A 42 -7.36 -9.58 4.16
N LEU A 43 -6.49 -8.62 3.97
CA LEU A 43 -6.77 -7.21 4.22
C LEU A 43 -6.83 -6.46 2.89
N ILE A 44 -7.95 -5.80 2.65
CA ILE A 44 -8.11 -4.82 1.59
C ILE A 44 -8.42 -3.48 2.25
N ALA A 45 -7.50 -2.53 2.14
CA ALA A 45 -7.69 -1.19 2.65
C ALA A 45 -7.58 -0.19 1.50
N GLU A 46 -8.63 0.60 1.31
CA GLU A 46 -8.75 1.51 0.18
C GLU A 46 -9.28 2.88 0.57
N ALA A 47 -8.89 3.88 -0.21
CA ALA A 47 -9.37 5.24 -0.02
C ALA A 47 -10.79 5.41 -0.58
N PHE A 48 -11.68 6.07 0.17
CA PHE A 48 -13.07 6.29 -0.23
C PHE A 48 -13.58 7.70 0.11
N ASP A 49 -14.76 8.08 -0.44
CA ASP A 49 -15.28 9.43 -0.35
C ASP A 49 -16.23 9.64 0.85
N GLU A 50 -15.74 9.37 2.07
CA GLU A 50 -16.46 9.56 3.32
C GLU A 50 -15.59 10.31 4.33
N GLU A 51 -16.15 10.71 5.47
CA GLU A 51 -15.44 11.48 6.49
C GLU A 51 -14.84 10.64 7.62
N ARG A 52 -15.26 9.39 7.75
CA ARG A 52 -14.85 8.48 8.83
C ARG A 52 -14.35 7.17 8.27
N ILE A 53 -13.41 6.54 8.96
CA ILE A 53 -13.01 5.17 8.65
C ILE A 53 -14.21 4.26 8.80
N ALA A 54 -14.44 3.42 7.80
CA ALA A 54 -15.44 2.36 7.83
C ALA A 54 -14.76 1.01 7.62
N TYR A 55 -15.39 -0.06 8.08
CA TYR A 55 -14.90 -1.41 7.87
C TYR A 55 -16.05 -2.42 7.80
N ARG A 56 -15.80 -3.52 7.14
CA ARG A 56 -16.62 -4.73 7.15
C ARG A 56 -15.74 -5.95 7.02
N PHE A 57 -16.24 -7.10 7.40
CA PHE A 57 -15.50 -8.34 7.25
C PHE A 57 -16.40 -9.45 6.72
N GLU A 58 -15.88 -10.20 5.79
CA GLU A 58 -16.48 -11.40 5.22
C GLU A 58 -15.70 -12.60 5.76
N LEU A 59 -16.24 -13.27 6.76
CA LEU A 59 -15.62 -14.40 7.43
C LEU A 59 -16.46 -15.66 7.25
N ALA A 60 -15.84 -16.82 7.44
CA ALA A 60 -16.57 -18.09 7.53
C ALA A 60 -17.62 -18.02 8.64
N GLU A 61 -18.73 -18.72 8.46
CA GLU A 61 -19.87 -18.71 9.37
C GLU A 61 -19.47 -18.91 10.83
N GLY A 62 -20.06 -18.15 11.73
CA GLY A 62 -19.81 -18.19 13.17
C GLY A 62 -18.46 -17.60 13.61
N LYS A 63 -17.65 -17.02 12.71
CA LYS A 63 -16.37 -16.39 13.05
C LYS A 63 -16.54 -14.88 13.18
N LYS A 64 -15.75 -14.27 14.07
CA LYS A 64 -15.77 -12.82 14.33
C LYS A 64 -14.35 -12.29 14.54
N LEU A 65 -14.16 -11.03 14.22
CA LEU A 65 -12.99 -10.25 14.60
C LEU A 65 -13.31 -9.45 15.88
N SER A 66 -12.32 -9.24 16.71
CA SER A 66 -12.43 -8.31 17.83
C SER A 66 -12.10 -6.91 17.33
N CYS A 67 -13.03 -5.99 17.44
CA CYS A 67 -12.86 -4.60 17.10
C CYS A 67 -12.92 -3.75 18.37
N ILE A 68 -11.81 -3.07 18.68
CA ILE A 68 -11.70 -2.22 19.85
C ILE A 68 -11.31 -0.83 19.39
N GLU A 69 -12.09 0.17 19.74
CA GLU A 69 -11.77 1.55 19.48
C GLU A 69 -11.25 2.23 20.74
N THR A 70 -10.05 2.78 20.62
CA THR A 70 -9.53 3.76 21.58
C THR A 70 -9.91 5.17 21.11
N GLN A 71 -9.44 6.21 21.79
CA GLN A 71 -9.77 7.59 21.41
C GLN A 71 -9.37 7.96 19.97
N LYS A 72 -8.31 7.35 19.42
CA LYS A 72 -7.75 7.71 18.10
C LYS A 72 -7.42 6.50 17.21
N THR A 73 -7.50 5.28 17.73
CA THR A 73 -7.04 4.09 17.00
C THR A 73 -8.15 3.03 16.94
N LEU A 74 -8.46 2.58 15.75
CA LEU A 74 -9.25 1.37 15.50
C LEU A 74 -8.31 0.17 15.54
N ARG A 75 -8.52 -0.70 16.53
CA ARG A 75 -7.79 -1.96 16.64
C ARG A 75 -8.66 -3.12 16.23
N ILE A 76 -8.19 -3.90 15.25
CA ILE A 76 -8.88 -5.10 14.76
C ILE A 76 -7.97 -6.30 14.95
N ARG A 77 -8.46 -7.31 15.67
CA ARG A 77 -7.71 -8.53 15.96
C ARG A 77 -8.51 -9.78 15.67
N GLN A 78 -7.82 -10.76 15.11
CA GLN A 78 -8.37 -12.09 14.94
C GLN A 78 -8.21 -12.89 16.23
N MET A 79 -9.33 -13.27 16.85
CA MET A 79 -9.33 -14.03 18.11
C MET A 79 -9.21 -15.53 17.88
N THR A 80 -9.74 -16.03 16.76
CA THR A 80 -9.68 -17.44 16.40
C THR A 80 -9.25 -17.58 14.94
N PRO A 81 -8.44 -18.56 14.57
CA PRO A 81 -8.09 -18.79 13.18
C PRO A 81 -9.35 -18.93 12.31
N SER A 82 -9.44 -18.12 11.27
CA SER A 82 -10.50 -18.18 10.28
C SER A 82 -9.97 -17.64 8.96
N GLN A 83 -10.58 -18.05 7.86
CA GLN A 83 -10.33 -17.47 6.55
C GLN A 83 -11.40 -16.43 6.24
N GLY A 84 -11.06 -15.49 5.40
CA GLY A 84 -11.98 -14.45 4.97
C GLY A 84 -11.27 -13.18 4.54
N THR A 85 -12.02 -12.09 4.45
CA THR A 85 -11.51 -10.77 4.05
C THR A 85 -11.99 -9.69 5.00
N LEU A 86 -11.08 -8.84 5.44
CA LEU A 86 -11.35 -7.58 6.12
C LEU A 86 -11.20 -6.45 5.10
N TYR A 87 -12.27 -5.69 4.92
CA TYR A 87 -12.26 -4.46 4.15
C TYR A 87 -12.18 -3.27 5.10
N VAL A 88 -11.28 -2.33 4.82
CA VAL A 88 -11.13 -1.09 5.57
C VAL A 88 -11.16 0.08 4.59
N PHE A 89 -12.10 0.97 4.77
CA PHE A 89 -12.33 2.14 3.93
C PHE A 89 -11.81 3.38 4.66
N ILE A 90 -10.84 4.07 4.07
CA ILE A 90 -10.15 5.19 4.69
C ILE A 90 -10.50 6.47 3.91
N PRO A 91 -10.96 7.54 4.59
CA PRO A 91 -11.26 8.80 3.90
C PRO A 91 -10.08 9.29 3.05
N LYS A 92 -10.31 9.61 1.77
CA LYS A 92 -9.27 10.08 0.82
C LYS A 92 -8.45 11.26 1.34
N LYS A 93 -9.06 12.13 2.13
CA LYS A 93 -8.40 13.31 2.71
C LYS A 93 -7.75 13.05 4.06
N MET A 94 -7.87 11.82 4.59
CA MET A 94 -7.33 11.47 5.90
C MET A 94 -5.86 11.09 5.79
N LEU A 95 -5.04 11.75 6.57
CA LEU A 95 -3.68 11.31 6.84
C LEU A 95 -3.69 10.46 8.11
N LEU A 96 -3.51 9.14 7.96
CA LEU A 96 -3.36 8.25 9.12
C LEU A 96 -2.08 8.60 9.89
N GLU A 97 -2.18 8.80 11.19
CA GLU A 97 -1.01 9.09 12.02
C GLU A 97 -0.14 7.84 12.18
N ASN A 98 -0.79 6.71 12.49
CA ASN A 98 -0.13 5.41 12.61
C ASN A 98 -0.99 4.34 11.97
N CYS A 99 -0.38 3.50 11.14
CA CYS A 99 -0.99 2.34 10.52
C CYS A 99 -0.11 1.12 10.76
N SER A 100 -0.53 0.22 11.63
CA SER A 100 0.18 -1.03 11.95
C SER A 100 -0.63 -2.22 11.46
N ILE A 101 -0.05 -3.01 10.57
CA ILE A 101 -0.66 -4.18 9.96
C ILE A 101 0.27 -5.37 10.17
N ARG A 102 -0.22 -6.42 10.84
CA ARG A 102 0.51 -7.67 11.04
C ARG A 102 -0.37 -8.84 10.62
N ILE A 103 0.06 -9.54 9.57
CA ILE A 103 -0.67 -10.69 9.04
C ILE A 103 0.26 -11.89 8.92
N SER A 104 -0.19 -13.07 9.31
CA SER A 104 0.65 -14.28 9.25
C SER A 104 0.61 -14.96 7.88
N ARG A 105 -0.60 -15.19 7.34
CA ARG A 105 -0.78 -15.97 6.09
C ARG A 105 -2.01 -15.49 5.35
N ALA A 106 -1.87 -14.45 4.58
CA ALA A 106 -2.90 -13.92 3.69
C ALA A 106 -2.29 -12.76 2.90
N ASP A 107 -3.11 -12.02 2.18
CA ASP A 107 -2.65 -10.90 1.37
C ASP A 107 -3.01 -9.56 2.03
N ILE A 108 -2.16 -8.57 1.80
CA ILE A 108 -2.36 -7.17 2.17
C ILE A 108 -2.44 -6.35 0.89
N ARG A 109 -3.56 -5.68 0.68
CA ARG A 109 -3.74 -4.71 -0.40
C ARG A 109 -4.07 -3.34 0.17
N LEU A 110 -3.26 -2.33 -0.18
CA LEU A 110 -3.43 -0.94 0.22
C LEU A 110 -3.55 -0.08 -1.05
N GLU A 111 -4.60 0.74 -1.15
CA GLU A 111 -4.85 1.55 -2.34
C GLU A 111 -5.25 2.98 -1.97
N GLY A 112 -4.49 3.96 -2.49
CA GLY A 112 -4.74 5.39 -2.29
C GLY A 112 -4.57 5.90 -0.85
N ILE A 113 -3.91 5.15 0.03
CA ILE A 113 -3.82 5.45 1.46
C ILE A 113 -2.69 6.43 1.75
N GLN A 114 -2.95 7.38 2.65
CA GLN A 114 -1.94 8.31 3.15
C GLN A 114 -1.64 8.03 4.62
N ALA A 115 -0.37 7.89 4.98
CA ALA A 115 0.05 7.66 6.37
C ALA A 115 1.35 8.39 6.74
N VAL A 116 1.42 8.89 7.98
CA VAL A 116 2.68 9.41 8.55
C VAL A 116 3.61 8.24 8.86
N HIS A 117 3.10 7.22 9.54
CA HIS A 117 3.84 6.01 9.85
C HIS A 117 3.05 4.78 9.43
N ILE A 118 3.65 3.92 8.61
CA ILE A 118 3.10 2.62 8.29
C ILE A 118 4.08 1.51 8.66
N LEU A 119 3.57 0.47 9.30
CA LEU A 119 4.23 -0.80 9.52
C LEU A 119 3.37 -1.91 8.89
N ALA A 120 3.87 -2.56 7.85
CA ALA A 120 3.25 -3.74 7.25
C ALA A 120 4.17 -4.95 7.43
N MET A 121 3.71 -5.96 8.15
CA MET A 121 4.44 -7.20 8.40
C MET A 121 3.63 -8.38 7.90
N LEU A 122 4.19 -9.13 6.96
CA LEU A 122 3.57 -10.33 6.41
C LEU A 122 4.56 -11.49 6.45
N ASN A 123 4.14 -12.60 7.05
CA ASN A 123 4.98 -13.80 7.08
C ASN A 123 4.87 -14.61 5.79
N MET A 124 3.67 -14.78 5.22
CA MET A 124 3.44 -15.52 3.97
C MET A 124 2.25 -14.97 3.20
N GLY A 125 2.43 -14.61 1.93
CA GLY A 125 1.38 -14.09 1.03
C GLY A 125 1.90 -12.96 0.17
N SER A 126 1.03 -12.03 -0.20
CA SER A 126 1.41 -10.87 -1.00
C SER A 126 1.16 -9.55 -0.26
N VAL A 127 2.04 -8.58 -0.47
CA VAL A 127 1.83 -7.17 -0.08
C VAL A 127 1.76 -6.35 -1.36
N THR A 128 0.64 -5.68 -1.57
CA THR A 128 0.45 -4.79 -2.71
C THR A 128 0.09 -3.40 -2.20
N THR A 129 0.83 -2.39 -2.67
CA THR A 129 0.51 -0.98 -2.42
C THR A 129 0.39 -0.26 -3.76
N THR A 130 -0.70 0.48 -3.95
CA THR A 130 -0.98 1.21 -5.20
C THR A 130 -1.36 2.64 -4.87
N GLU A 131 -0.69 3.61 -5.49
CA GLU A 131 -0.97 5.05 -5.35
C GLU A 131 -1.03 5.54 -3.88
N CYS A 132 -0.27 4.89 -3.00
CA CYS A 132 -0.17 5.25 -1.59
C CYS A 132 0.87 6.35 -1.36
N VAL A 133 0.72 7.11 -0.28
CA VAL A 133 1.69 8.14 0.16
C VAL A 133 2.09 7.87 1.61
N PHE A 134 3.34 7.52 1.84
CA PHE A 134 3.85 7.26 3.19
C PHE A 134 4.99 8.21 3.55
N LYS A 135 4.90 8.89 4.69
CA LYS A 135 6.00 9.71 5.17
C LYS A 135 7.15 8.82 5.65
N ASN A 136 6.84 7.83 6.49
CA ASN A 136 7.79 6.81 6.91
C ASN A 136 7.12 5.44 6.78
N ALA A 137 7.82 4.46 6.20
CA ALA A 137 7.30 3.12 6.01
C ALA A 137 8.28 2.05 6.50
N VAL A 138 7.74 0.96 7.04
CA VAL A 138 8.45 -0.29 7.28
C VAL A 138 7.60 -1.41 6.69
N ILE A 139 8.15 -2.12 5.70
CA ILE A 139 7.45 -3.22 5.02
C ILE A 139 8.32 -4.47 5.09
N ASN A 140 7.85 -5.47 5.82
CA ASN A 140 8.56 -6.73 6.02
C ASN A 140 7.76 -7.88 5.43
N LEU A 141 8.37 -8.61 4.51
CA LEU A 141 7.81 -9.81 3.88
C LEU A 141 8.78 -10.97 4.00
N ALA A 142 8.36 -12.06 4.66
CA ALA A 142 9.22 -13.23 4.81
C ALA A 142 9.11 -14.22 3.63
N ARG A 143 7.90 -14.40 3.04
CA ARG A 143 7.70 -15.31 1.89
C ARG A 143 6.56 -14.82 1.02
N GLY A 144 6.75 -14.82 -0.31
CA GLY A 144 5.70 -14.49 -1.27
C GLY A 144 6.07 -13.37 -2.23
N SER A 145 5.25 -12.32 -2.34
CA SER A 145 5.49 -11.22 -3.27
C SER A 145 5.20 -9.86 -2.67
N LEU A 146 6.06 -8.88 -2.97
CA LEU A 146 5.85 -7.46 -2.68
C LEU A 146 5.70 -6.70 -3.99
N SER A 147 4.63 -5.94 -4.12
CA SER A 147 4.41 -5.04 -5.25
C SER A 147 4.08 -3.64 -4.73
N CYS A 148 4.93 -2.67 -5.02
CA CYS A 148 4.65 -1.27 -4.75
C CYS A 148 4.57 -0.53 -6.09
N ASP A 149 3.36 -0.12 -6.49
CA ASP A 149 3.14 0.65 -7.70
C ASP A 149 2.75 2.08 -7.36
N LYS A 150 3.48 3.06 -7.93
CA LYS A 150 3.26 4.50 -7.71
C LYS A 150 3.12 4.89 -6.23
N THR A 151 3.76 4.13 -5.34
CA THR A 151 3.77 4.42 -3.91
C THR A 151 4.85 5.44 -3.59
N GLU A 152 4.44 6.62 -3.15
CA GLU A 152 5.35 7.70 -2.79
C GLU A 152 5.89 7.52 -1.38
N ILE A 153 7.21 7.57 -1.22
CA ILE A 153 7.90 7.65 0.07
C ILE A 153 8.40 9.09 0.24
N VAL A 154 7.80 9.82 1.17
CA VAL A 154 8.12 11.24 1.37
C VAL A 154 9.44 11.44 2.10
N ARG A 155 9.79 10.56 3.05
CA ARG A 155 11.00 10.70 3.88
C ARG A 155 11.85 9.43 3.90
N SER A 156 11.35 8.36 4.49
CA SER A 156 12.12 7.13 4.62
C SER A 156 11.28 5.86 4.54
N CYS A 157 11.87 4.81 3.99
CA CYS A 157 11.28 3.49 3.99
C CYS A 157 12.33 2.42 4.27
N ALA A 158 11.95 1.41 5.05
CA ALA A 158 12.71 0.18 5.21
C ALA A 158 11.92 -0.99 4.61
N PHE A 159 12.53 -1.69 3.67
CA PHE A 159 12.03 -2.94 3.11
C PHE A 159 12.88 -4.10 3.61
N THR A 160 12.25 -5.13 4.16
CA THR A 160 12.87 -6.42 4.44
C THR A 160 12.14 -7.49 3.66
N VAL A 161 12.82 -8.12 2.69
CA VAL A 161 12.21 -9.10 1.79
C VAL A 161 13.05 -10.37 1.83
N THR A 162 12.46 -11.47 2.31
CA THR A 162 13.19 -12.75 2.46
C THR A 162 12.45 -13.87 1.73
N ASN A 163 13.13 -14.71 0.97
CA ASN A 163 12.54 -15.81 0.20
C ASN A 163 11.31 -15.38 -0.62
N ALA A 164 11.39 -14.24 -1.28
CA ALA A 164 10.26 -13.62 -1.95
C ALA A 164 10.67 -12.88 -3.22
N THR A 165 9.70 -12.43 -3.99
CA THR A 165 9.91 -11.51 -5.10
C THR A 165 9.45 -10.11 -4.71
N ALA A 166 10.16 -9.07 -5.15
CA ALA A 166 9.74 -7.69 -4.92
C ALA A 166 9.85 -6.86 -6.20
N THR A 167 8.78 -6.13 -6.51
CA THR A 167 8.75 -5.12 -7.57
C THR A 167 8.31 -3.81 -6.96
N ILE A 168 9.18 -2.81 -7.00
CA ILE A 168 8.95 -1.51 -6.36
C ILE A 168 9.13 -0.43 -7.42
N THR A 169 8.06 0.34 -7.67
CA THR A 169 8.07 1.46 -8.61
C THR A 169 7.72 2.74 -7.86
N PHE A 170 8.70 3.65 -7.76
CA PHE A 170 8.49 4.95 -7.15
C PHE A 170 8.02 5.97 -8.19
N PRO A 171 7.06 6.86 -7.85
CA PRO A 171 6.49 7.84 -8.79
C PRO A 171 7.38 9.08 -8.99
N SER A 172 8.57 9.11 -8.44
CA SER A 172 9.51 10.26 -8.49
C SER A 172 10.79 9.90 -9.22
N GLU A 173 11.60 10.90 -9.52
CA GLU A 173 12.87 10.71 -10.21
C GLU A 173 13.90 9.99 -9.33
N GLU A 174 14.74 9.19 -9.96
CA GLU A 174 15.83 8.43 -9.32
C GLU A 174 16.71 9.29 -8.42
N ALA A 175 17.04 10.51 -8.88
CA ALA A 175 17.92 11.45 -8.16
C ALA A 175 17.36 11.93 -6.81
N GLU A 176 16.08 11.71 -6.54
CA GLU A 176 15.45 12.05 -5.27
C GLU A 176 15.68 11.00 -4.17
N TYR A 177 16.25 9.84 -4.52
CA TYR A 177 16.42 8.71 -3.61
C TYR A 177 17.88 8.41 -3.32
N HIS A 178 18.13 8.03 -2.06
CA HIS A 178 19.32 7.34 -1.62
C HIS A 178 18.91 5.98 -1.08
N ILE A 179 19.53 4.89 -1.56
CA ILE A 179 19.18 3.54 -1.20
C ILE A 179 20.40 2.85 -0.58
N ASP A 180 20.34 2.57 0.71
CA ASP A 180 21.27 1.68 1.39
C ASP A 180 20.74 0.24 1.22
N TYR A 181 21.55 -0.70 0.75
CA TYR A 181 21.09 -2.07 0.54
C TYR A 181 22.01 -3.13 1.07
N VAL A 182 21.41 -4.21 1.54
CA VAL A 182 22.06 -5.49 1.87
C VAL A 182 21.31 -6.60 1.17
N GLN A 183 21.99 -7.36 0.29
CA GLN A 183 21.42 -8.48 -0.44
C GLN A 183 22.21 -9.76 -0.11
N ASN A 184 21.55 -10.70 0.54
CA ASN A 184 22.11 -12.00 0.92
C ASN A 184 21.47 -13.12 0.10
N GLY A 185 22.04 -13.40 -1.08
CA GLY A 185 21.48 -14.32 -2.05
C GLY A 185 20.32 -13.73 -2.88
N GLY A 186 20.01 -14.35 -4.02
CA GLY A 186 19.05 -13.82 -4.99
C GLY A 186 19.65 -12.72 -5.86
N ALA A 187 18.82 -11.79 -6.35
CA ALA A 187 19.23 -10.71 -7.23
C ALA A 187 18.56 -9.38 -6.85
N LEU A 188 19.31 -8.29 -6.93
CA LEU A 188 18.79 -6.92 -6.75
C LEU A 188 19.11 -6.10 -8.00
N THR A 189 18.08 -5.55 -8.60
CA THR A 189 18.17 -4.63 -9.74
C THR A 189 17.61 -3.27 -9.33
N ILE A 190 18.37 -2.19 -9.53
CA ILE A 190 17.91 -0.81 -9.29
C ILE A 190 18.09 -0.02 -10.58
N ALA A 191 17.01 0.63 -11.05
CA ALA A 191 16.96 1.40 -12.29
C ALA A 191 17.53 0.62 -13.51
N GLY A 192 17.25 -0.69 -13.58
CA GLY A 192 17.74 -1.58 -14.64
C GLY A 192 19.17 -2.10 -14.45
N ASN A 193 19.90 -1.63 -13.43
CA ASN A 193 21.27 -2.08 -13.14
C ASN A 193 21.25 -3.22 -12.12
N GLU A 194 21.79 -4.37 -12.47
CA GLU A 194 21.98 -5.49 -11.54
C GLU A 194 23.16 -5.19 -10.61
N LEU A 195 22.91 -5.28 -9.29
CA LEU A 195 23.90 -4.98 -8.26
C LEU A 195 24.53 -6.26 -7.75
N THR A 196 25.86 -6.38 -7.95
CA THR A 196 26.63 -7.59 -7.60
C THR A 196 27.40 -7.48 -6.28
N LYS A 197 27.57 -6.25 -5.77
CA LYS A 197 28.23 -6.00 -4.48
C LYS A 197 27.19 -5.83 -3.39
N SER A 198 27.41 -6.41 -2.22
CA SER A 198 26.57 -6.28 -1.03
C SER A 198 27.44 -6.35 0.23
N PRO A 199 27.27 -5.48 1.22
CA PRO A 199 26.36 -4.31 1.20
C PRO A 199 26.80 -3.20 0.24
N GLY A 200 25.90 -2.29 -0.09
CA GLY A 200 26.19 -1.16 -0.96
C GLY A 200 25.20 -0.01 -0.83
N GLU A 201 25.47 1.04 -1.58
CA GLU A 201 24.66 2.25 -1.67
C GLU A 201 24.35 2.54 -3.14
N TYR A 202 23.18 3.15 -3.39
CA TYR A 202 22.75 3.58 -4.71
C TYR A 202 22.10 4.97 -4.63
N GLY A 203 22.39 5.85 -5.59
CA GLY A 203 21.88 7.21 -5.63
C GLY A 203 22.73 8.23 -4.88
N SER A 204 22.19 9.42 -4.64
CA SER A 204 22.93 10.52 -4.03
C SER A 204 22.79 10.53 -2.50
N ALA A 205 23.88 10.63 -1.76
CA ALA A 205 23.87 10.81 -0.31
C ALA A 205 23.14 12.10 0.14
N LYS A 206 22.93 13.08 -0.78
CA LYS A 206 22.18 14.31 -0.53
C LYS A 206 20.70 14.20 -0.87
N ALA A 207 20.22 13.04 -1.32
CA ALA A 207 18.83 12.83 -1.65
C ALA A 207 17.94 13.02 -0.43
N LYS A 208 16.73 13.55 -0.67
CA LYS A 208 15.76 13.85 0.40
C LYS A 208 15.08 12.60 0.96
N ARG A 209 15.03 11.54 0.16
CA ARG A 209 14.31 10.30 0.44
C ARG A 209 15.30 9.18 0.68
N ARG A 210 15.18 8.52 1.80
CA ARG A 210 16.08 7.43 2.17
C ARG A 210 15.36 6.09 2.18
N ILE A 211 15.91 5.12 1.45
CA ILE A 211 15.42 3.75 1.42
C ILE A 211 16.48 2.85 2.04
N ILE A 212 16.08 1.99 2.93
CA ILE A 212 16.89 0.90 3.46
C ILE A 212 16.29 -0.39 2.92
N PHE A 213 17.06 -1.14 2.15
CA PHE A 213 16.63 -2.40 1.58
C PHE A 213 17.45 -3.56 2.15
N SER A 214 16.78 -4.58 2.68
CA SER A 214 17.40 -5.83 3.13
C SER A 214 16.74 -7.01 2.41
N GLY A 215 17.49 -7.67 1.52
CA GLY A 215 17.07 -8.85 0.77
C GLY A 215 17.76 -10.11 1.24
N GLY A 216 16.99 -11.19 1.50
CA GLY A 216 17.52 -12.52 1.81
C GLY A 216 16.92 -13.57 0.86
N ALA A 217 17.73 -14.17 -0.04
CA ALA A 217 17.28 -15.10 -1.08
C ALA A 217 16.08 -14.54 -1.89
N ALA A 218 16.08 -13.23 -2.13
CA ALA A 218 15.00 -12.51 -2.80
C ALA A 218 15.40 -12.09 -4.21
N LYS A 219 14.42 -12.04 -5.12
CA LYS A 219 14.58 -11.39 -6.42
C LYS A 219 13.84 -10.04 -6.38
N THR A 220 14.59 -8.94 -6.45
CA THR A 220 14.04 -7.60 -6.26
C THR A 220 14.37 -6.69 -7.44
N SER A 221 13.37 -5.95 -7.89
CA SER A 221 13.50 -4.87 -8.87
C SER A 221 12.95 -3.58 -8.30
N ILE A 222 13.77 -2.53 -8.28
CA ILE A 222 13.40 -1.17 -7.89
C ILE A 222 13.52 -0.28 -9.13
N SER A 223 12.46 0.43 -9.47
CA SER A 223 12.37 1.33 -10.61
C SER A 223 11.79 2.69 -10.22
N PHE A 224 11.98 3.67 -11.11
CA PHE A 224 11.51 5.03 -10.94
C PHE A 224 10.73 5.46 -12.19
N THR A 225 9.60 6.13 -12.01
CA THR A 225 8.90 6.71 -13.16
C THR A 225 9.61 8.00 -13.57
N LYS A 226 9.99 8.10 -14.83
CA LYS A 226 10.50 9.38 -15.37
C LYS A 226 9.37 10.40 -15.32
N LYS A 227 9.64 11.59 -14.78
CA LYS A 227 8.74 12.73 -14.98
C LYS A 227 8.59 12.95 -16.49
N ASP A 228 7.39 12.90 -17.02
CA ASP A 228 7.12 13.30 -18.40
C ASP A 228 7.48 14.78 -18.54
N THR A 229 8.67 15.04 -19.06
CA THR A 229 9.13 16.38 -19.48
C THR A 229 8.45 16.76 -20.80
N LYS A 230 7.13 16.62 -20.89
CA LYS A 230 6.31 17.14 -21.98
C LYS A 230 5.31 18.12 -21.43
N THR A 231 5.69 19.38 -21.30
CA THR A 231 4.84 20.57 -21.58
C THR A 231 5.62 21.85 -21.24
N THR A 232 6.68 22.17 -21.95
CA THR A 232 7.19 23.55 -21.98
C THR A 232 7.93 23.84 -23.31
N ALA A 233 7.31 23.47 -24.41
CA ALA A 233 7.83 23.87 -25.73
C ALA A 233 6.68 24.14 -26.70
N SER A 234 5.86 25.16 -26.42
CA SER A 234 5.06 25.81 -27.45
C SER A 234 4.46 27.12 -26.93
N LYS A 235 5.33 28.09 -26.65
CA LYS A 235 4.99 29.53 -26.68
C LYS A 235 6.25 30.33 -26.92
N GLN A 236 6.77 30.21 -28.10
CA GLN A 236 7.60 31.28 -28.69
C GLN A 236 7.35 31.31 -30.19
N ASN A 237 7.01 32.51 -30.67
CA ASN A 237 6.93 32.97 -32.03
C ASN A 237 5.60 32.82 -32.79
N SER A 238 4.75 33.80 -32.60
CA SER A 238 4.13 34.51 -33.70
C SER A 238 3.96 35.98 -33.29
N GLY A 239 5.00 36.74 -33.48
CA GLY A 239 4.99 38.18 -33.49
C GLY A 239 5.79 38.60 -34.72
N ASN A 240 5.08 38.90 -35.76
CA ASN A 240 5.34 39.92 -36.77
C ASN A 240 4.05 40.23 -37.49
#